data_f4541a1f696768354a07716f104fd62f
#
_entry.id   f4541a1f696768354a07716f104fd62f
#
_cell.length_a   1.000
_cell.length_b   1.000
_cell.length_c   1.000
_cell.angle_alpha   90.00
_cell.angle_beta   90.00
_cell.angle_gamma   90.00
#
_symmetry.space_group_name_H-M   'P 1'
#
loop_
_entity.id
_entity.type
_entity.pdbx_description
1 polymer ?
#
loop_
_entity_poly.entity_id
_entity_poly.type
_entity_poly.pdbx_seq_one_letter_code
_entity_poly.pdbx_strand_id
1 'polypeptide(L)'
;MKHHFKGAAAVAVTAVLLLSSCGGQQPRSGSSGSESWGTAPQQPPRTTTPHSSSPVPSLSKPQPSETFTPEQLEAANVLIEFIRIRNEVFSNPDADPQPLKNITIGQSQEIQTDTLAEYRRKGQVQTGEAVVRITGASEPVEFDGARSVDVQMCTDAGKVDVIDSATGKSVVPIDRPRYLQWNVNVVKTGEGWKFGDATNENALRCPE
;
A
#
# COMPACT_ATOMS: atom_id res chain seq x y z
N MET A 1 -23.07 -52.96 -16.46
CA MET A 1 -21.86 -53.04 -17.29
C MET A 1 -20.73 -52.36 -16.56
N LYS A 2 -19.72 -53.14 -16.16
CA LYS A 2 -18.54 -52.70 -15.41
C LYS A 2 -17.49 -52.22 -16.39
N HIS A 3 -16.92 -51.02 -16.20
CA HIS A 3 -15.60 -50.68 -16.76
C HIS A 3 -14.72 -50.06 -15.68
N HIS A 4 -13.75 -50.86 -15.27
CA HIS A 4 -12.59 -50.46 -14.51
C HIS A 4 -11.60 -49.78 -15.44
N PHE A 5 -11.09 -48.59 -15.06
CA PHE A 5 -9.83 -48.09 -15.56
C PHE A 5 -8.93 -47.70 -14.37
N LYS A 6 -7.92 -48.55 -14.18
CA LYS A 6 -6.74 -48.26 -13.35
C LYS A 6 -5.70 -47.61 -14.27
N GLY A 7 -5.18 -46.50 -13.91
CA GLY A 7 -4.05 -45.83 -14.54
C GLY A 7 -3.24 -45.07 -13.49
N ALA A 8 -2.23 -45.74 -12.94
CA ALA A 8 -1.21 -45.09 -12.11
C ALA A 8 -0.16 -44.52 -13.05
N ALA A 9 0.12 -43.22 -12.92
CA ALA A 9 1.28 -42.56 -13.51
C ALA A 9 2.09 -41.91 -12.37
N ALA A 10 3.22 -42.53 -12.06
CA ALA A 10 4.25 -42.00 -11.21
C ALA A 10 5.04 -40.95 -12.00
N VAL A 11 5.08 -39.74 -11.52
CA VAL A 11 6.00 -38.66 -12.02
C VAL A 11 7.10 -38.45 -10.99
N ALA A 12 8.32 -38.88 -11.40
CA ALA A 12 9.55 -38.64 -10.65
C ALA A 12 9.94 -37.14 -10.75
N VAL A 13 10.05 -36.48 -9.63
CA VAL A 13 10.59 -35.12 -9.54
C VAL A 13 12.08 -35.21 -9.30
N THR A 14 12.85 -34.83 -10.29
CA THR A 14 14.33 -34.70 -10.22
C THR A 14 14.67 -33.33 -9.61
N ALA A 15 15.23 -33.35 -8.41
CA ALA A 15 15.79 -32.16 -7.76
C ALA A 15 17.13 -31.81 -8.41
N VAL A 16 17.26 -30.63 -8.97
CA VAL A 16 18.53 -30.04 -9.39
C VAL A 16 18.96 -29.00 -8.35
N LEU A 17 19.96 -29.37 -7.55
CA LEU A 17 20.72 -28.49 -6.66
C LEU A 17 21.77 -27.74 -7.50
N LEU A 18 21.65 -26.44 -7.62
CA LEU A 18 22.72 -25.56 -8.09
C LEU A 18 23.29 -24.78 -6.90
N LEU A 19 24.44 -25.24 -6.45
CA LEU A 19 25.39 -24.53 -5.60
C LEU A 19 26.21 -23.56 -6.47
N SER A 20 26.18 -22.29 -6.16
CA SER A 20 27.17 -21.28 -6.60
C SER A 20 27.52 -20.43 -5.38
N SER A 21 28.57 -20.73 -4.71
CA SER A 21 29.96 -20.36 -4.74
C SER A 21 30.25 -18.86 -4.62
N CYS A 22 30.73 -18.56 -3.43
CA CYS A 22 31.57 -17.49 -2.94
C CYS A 22 32.30 -16.63 -3.96
N GLY A 23 32.35 -15.32 -3.69
CA GLY A 23 33.34 -14.37 -4.14
C GLY A 23 33.51 -13.29 -3.09
N GLY A 24 34.43 -13.52 -2.14
CA GLY A 24 34.89 -12.52 -1.20
C GLY A 24 35.82 -11.53 -1.88
N GLN A 25 35.75 -10.25 -1.49
CA GLN A 25 36.81 -9.29 -1.75
C GLN A 25 37.06 -8.43 -0.51
N GLN A 26 38.29 -8.50 -0.09
CA GLN A 26 38.91 -7.97 1.11
C GLN A 26 39.16 -6.46 1.03
N PRO A 27 39.21 -5.75 2.18
CA PRO A 27 39.45 -4.31 2.21
C PRO A 27 40.97 -4.04 2.08
N ARG A 28 41.35 -3.06 1.26
CA ARG A 28 42.69 -2.49 1.25
C ARG A 28 42.75 -1.29 2.16
N SER A 29 43.55 -1.44 3.22
CA SER A 29 44.16 -0.38 3.99
C SER A 29 45.30 0.28 3.21
N GLY A 30 45.47 1.58 3.42
CA GLY A 30 46.66 2.35 3.05
C GLY A 30 46.23 3.76 2.68
N SER A 31 46.81 4.81 3.11
CA SER A 31 48.02 5.15 3.84
C SER A 31 47.96 6.64 4.12
N SER A 32 48.52 7.05 5.22
CA SER A 32 48.79 8.41 5.65
C SER A 32 49.46 9.25 4.56
N GLY A 33 49.06 10.53 4.45
CA GLY A 33 49.78 11.58 3.75
C GLY A 33 49.45 12.91 4.43
N SER A 34 50.30 13.32 5.36
CA SER A 34 50.40 14.71 5.84
C SER A 34 51.05 15.56 4.76
N GLU A 35 50.72 16.81 4.76
CA GLU A 35 51.37 18.03 4.20
C GLU A 35 50.36 18.85 3.45
N SER A 36 50.23 20.13 3.53
CA SER A 36 51.13 21.21 3.81
C SER A 36 50.27 22.51 3.87
N TRP A 37 50.68 23.40 4.71
CA TRP A 37 50.17 24.77 4.90
C TRP A 37 50.26 25.58 3.62
N GLY A 38 49.11 25.94 2.98
CA GLY A 38 49.00 26.89 1.87
C GLY A 38 48.26 28.13 2.29
N THR A 39 48.96 29.24 2.38
CA THR A 39 48.53 30.60 2.64
C THR A 39 47.40 31.02 1.70
N ALA A 40 46.25 31.39 2.26
CA ALA A 40 45.09 31.89 1.49
C ALA A 40 45.33 33.32 0.98
N PRO A 41 45.04 33.65 -0.29
CA PRO A 41 45.00 35.03 -0.76
C PRO A 41 43.77 35.75 -0.23
N GLN A 42 43.97 36.94 0.30
CA GLN A 42 42.90 37.85 0.74
C GLN A 42 42.05 38.28 -0.47
N GLN A 43 40.76 38.00 -0.40
CA GLN A 43 39.77 38.47 -1.35
C GLN A 43 39.36 39.92 -1.02
N PRO A 44 39.20 40.78 -2.05
CA PRO A 44 38.77 42.15 -1.84
C PRO A 44 37.30 42.21 -1.36
N PRO A 45 36.86 43.30 -0.68
CA PRO A 45 35.53 43.41 -0.10
C PRO A 45 34.45 43.41 -1.20
N ARG A 46 33.54 42.43 -1.10
CA ARG A 46 32.36 42.38 -1.97
C ARG A 46 31.34 43.38 -1.55
N THR A 47 31.05 44.32 -2.44
CA THR A 47 29.92 45.24 -2.37
C THR A 47 28.62 44.44 -2.29
N THR A 48 27.91 44.54 -1.18
CA THR A 48 26.59 43.90 -1.01
C THR A 48 25.54 44.74 -1.74
N THR A 49 25.13 44.24 -2.92
CA THR A 49 23.91 44.69 -3.59
C THR A 49 22.72 44.16 -2.82
N PRO A 50 21.70 44.96 -2.45
CA PRO A 50 20.51 44.44 -1.80
C PRO A 50 19.75 43.52 -2.79
N HIS A 51 19.71 42.22 -2.50
CA HIS A 51 18.83 41.31 -3.21
C HIS A 51 17.39 41.67 -2.85
N SER A 52 16.67 42.14 -3.84
CA SER A 52 15.21 42.25 -3.83
C SER A 52 14.65 40.85 -3.54
N SER A 53 14.09 40.68 -2.35
CA SER A 53 13.40 39.48 -1.96
C SER A 53 12.14 39.33 -2.83
N SER A 54 12.18 38.52 -3.89
CA SER A 54 10.96 38.07 -4.53
C SER A 54 10.11 37.34 -3.49
N PRO A 55 8.80 37.59 -3.42
CA PRO A 55 7.94 36.87 -2.49
C PRO A 55 7.97 35.39 -2.86
N VAL A 56 8.44 34.58 -1.92
CA VAL A 56 8.30 33.12 -1.97
C VAL A 56 6.81 32.84 -2.12
N PRO A 57 6.35 32.08 -3.15
CA PRO A 57 4.95 31.71 -3.21
C PRO A 57 4.61 30.97 -1.93
N SER A 58 3.74 31.58 -1.13
CA SER A 58 3.17 30.94 0.06
C SER A 58 2.48 29.68 -0.42
N LEU A 59 3.04 28.52 -0.07
CA LEU A 59 2.34 27.25 -0.24
C LEU A 59 1.07 27.36 0.58
N SER A 60 -0.03 27.67 -0.09
CA SER A 60 -1.36 27.69 0.52
C SER A 60 -1.57 26.31 1.12
N LYS A 61 -1.74 26.27 2.46
CA LYS A 61 -2.15 25.11 3.20
C LYS A 61 -3.41 24.55 2.48
N PRO A 62 -3.48 23.24 2.13
CA PRO A 62 -4.67 22.68 1.52
C PRO A 62 -5.86 22.99 2.42
N GLN A 63 -6.80 23.75 1.91
CA GLN A 63 -8.01 24.11 2.63
C GLN A 63 -8.95 22.91 2.56
N PRO A 64 -9.44 22.35 3.67
CA PRO A 64 -10.37 21.24 3.64
C PRO A 64 -11.77 21.73 3.30
N SER A 65 -12.01 22.00 2.02
CA SER A 65 -13.34 22.26 1.45
C SER A 65 -13.31 22.20 -0.08
N GLU A 66 -12.59 21.25 -0.64
CA GLU A 66 -12.93 20.84 -1.99
C GLU A 66 -14.22 20.04 -1.89
N THR A 67 -15.30 20.67 -2.28
CA THR A 67 -16.58 19.99 -2.41
C THR A 67 -16.43 19.01 -3.55
N PHE A 68 -16.31 17.73 -3.25
CA PHE A 68 -16.27 16.68 -4.25
C PHE A 68 -17.47 16.77 -5.18
N THR A 69 -17.25 16.56 -6.45
CA THR A 69 -18.34 16.35 -7.40
C THR A 69 -19.13 15.10 -7.03
N PRO A 70 -20.37 14.94 -7.48
CA PRO A 70 -21.16 13.73 -7.22
C PRO A 70 -20.41 12.45 -7.59
N GLU A 71 -19.67 12.45 -8.68
CA GLU A 71 -18.92 11.30 -9.17
C GLU A 71 -17.70 10.97 -8.31
N GLN A 72 -16.98 12.00 -7.85
CA GLN A 72 -15.90 11.84 -6.87
C GLN A 72 -16.41 11.30 -5.52
N LEU A 73 -17.60 11.75 -5.09
CA LEU A 73 -18.24 11.22 -3.88
C LEU A 73 -18.64 9.74 -4.01
N GLU A 74 -19.21 9.36 -5.17
CA GLU A 74 -19.53 7.95 -5.45
C GLU A 74 -18.26 7.08 -5.38
N ALA A 75 -17.17 7.51 -6.02
CA ALA A 75 -15.90 6.81 -5.98
C ALA A 75 -15.30 6.74 -4.56
N ALA A 76 -15.33 7.85 -3.81
CA ALA A 76 -14.83 7.89 -2.43
C ALA A 76 -15.63 6.95 -1.50
N ASN A 77 -16.94 6.87 -1.67
CA ASN A 77 -17.80 5.97 -0.88
C ASN A 77 -17.45 4.49 -1.09
N VAL A 78 -16.93 4.11 -2.26
CA VAL A 78 -16.45 2.73 -2.50
C VAL A 78 -15.31 2.37 -1.53
N LEU A 79 -14.39 3.31 -1.24
CA LEU A 79 -13.28 3.06 -0.32
C LEU A 79 -13.76 2.88 1.12
N ILE A 80 -14.74 3.69 1.54
CA ILE A 80 -15.35 3.58 2.87
C ILE A 80 -16.04 2.22 3.01
N GLU A 81 -16.83 1.85 2.00
CA GLU A 81 -17.54 0.58 1.99
C GLU A 81 -16.60 -0.62 1.88
N PHE A 82 -15.54 -0.52 1.08
CA PHE A 82 -14.50 -1.56 1.01
C PHE A 82 -13.87 -1.81 2.40
N ILE A 83 -13.50 -0.76 3.14
CA ILE A 83 -12.92 -0.92 4.49
C ILE A 83 -13.93 -1.53 5.44
N ARG A 84 -15.20 -1.15 5.38
CA ARG A 84 -16.27 -1.75 6.18
C ARG A 84 -16.41 -3.25 5.91
N ILE A 85 -16.55 -3.62 4.64
CA ILE A 85 -16.67 -5.03 4.22
C ILE A 85 -15.40 -5.82 4.62
N ARG A 86 -14.23 -5.24 4.38
CA ARG A 86 -12.97 -5.87 4.74
C ARG A 86 -12.86 -6.13 6.26
N ASN A 87 -13.19 -5.14 7.08
CA ASN A 87 -13.22 -5.31 8.54
C ASN A 87 -14.17 -6.47 8.94
N GLU A 88 -15.37 -6.53 8.36
CA GLU A 88 -16.36 -7.58 8.63
C GLU A 88 -15.85 -8.97 8.23
N VAL A 89 -15.36 -9.12 6.98
CA VAL A 89 -14.98 -10.42 6.43
C VAL A 89 -13.69 -10.97 7.08
N PHE A 90 -12.75 -10.10 7.47
CA PHE A 90 -11.50 -10.52 8.12
C PHE A 90 -11.65 -10.74 9.64
N SER A 91 -12.67 -10.17 10.26
CA SER A 91 -12.97 -10.41 11.68
C SER A 91 -13.84 -11.65 11.94
N ASN A 92 -14.53 -12.15 10.92
CA ASN A 92 -15.36 -13.33 11.02
C ASN A 92 -14.94 -14.41 10.03
N PRO A 93 -14.33 -15.53 10.49
CA PRO A 93 -13.87 -16.59 9.59
C PRO A 93 -14.99 -17.25 8.78
N ASP A 94 -16.24 -17.19 9.26
CA ASP A 94 -17.41 -17.77 8.60
C ASP A 94 -18.16 -16.78 7.71
N ALA A 95 -17.72 -15.50 7.63
CA ALA A 95 -18.37 -14.50 6.80
C ALA A 95 -18.30 -14.86 5.31
N ASP A 96 -19.36 -14.53 4.57
CA ASP A 96 -19.36 -14.68 3.12
C ASP A 96 -18.32 -13.73 2.47
N PRO A 97 -17.37 -14.25 1.68
CA PRO A 97 -16.40 -13.43 0.97
C PRO A 97 -16.98 -12.68 -0.25
N GLN A 98 -18.21 -13.00 -0.65
CA GLN A 98 -18.79 -12.46 -1.88
C GLN A 98 -18.90 -10.92 -1.89
N PRO A 99 -19.27 -10.23 -0.80
CA PRO A 99 -19.26 -8.78 -0.76
C PRO A 99 -17.90 -8.17 -1.07
N LEU A 100 -16.81 -8.78 -0.58
CA LEU A 100 -15.44 -8.33 -0.84
C LEU A 100 -15.07 -8.49 -2.34
N LYS A 101 -15.47 -9.60 -2.95
CA LYS A 101 -15.30 -9.82 -4.39
C LYS A 101 -16.12 -8.84 -5.23
N ASN A 102 -17.34 -8.55 -4.78
CA ASN A 102 -18.25 -7.66 -5.52
C ASN A 102 -17.78 -6.21 -5.54
N ILE A 103 -17.05 -5.76 -4.50
CA ILE A 103 -16.59 -4.37 -4.42
C ILE A 103 -15.19 -4.17 -5.02
N THR A 104 -14.43 -5.22 -5.28
CA THR A 104 -13.08 -5.18 -5.84
C THR A 104 -13.04 -5.72 -7.26
N ILE A 105 -12.02 -5.30 -8.05
CA ILE A 105 -11.74 -5.85 -9.39
C ILE A 105 -10.23 -6.02 -9.60
N GLY A 106 -9.88 -6.80 -10.63
CA GLY A 106 -8.50 -6.96 -11.10
C GLY A 106 -7.58 -7.52 -10.02
N GLN A 107 -6.34 -7.03 -10.00
CA GLN A 107 -5.31 -7.50 -9.07
C GLN A 107 -5.71 -7.28 -7.60
N SER A 108 -6.40 -6.19 -7.28
CA SER A 108 -6.87 -5.95 -5.91
C SER A 108 -7.85 -7.00 -5.43
N GLN A 109 -8.74 -7.50 -6.30
CA GLN A 109 -9.64 -8.60 -5.96
C GLN A 109 -8.85 -9.88 -5.64
N GLU A 110 -7.86 -10.22 -6.45
CA GLU A 110 -7.00 -11.39 -6.23
C GLU A 110 -6.26 -11.26 -4.89
N ILE A 111 -5.59 -10.14 -4.65
CA ILE A 111 -4.85 -9.89 -3.41
C ILE A 111 -5.75 -10.02 -2.17
N GLN A 112 -6.95 -9.44 -2.20
CA GLN A 112 -7.86 -9.49 -1.06
C GLN A 112 -8.41 -10.89 -0.81
N THR A 113 -8.77 -11.62 -1.87
CA THR A 113 -9.28 -12.99 -1.76
C THR A 113 -8.20 -13.97 -1.30
N ASP A 114 -6.98 -13.84 -1.81
CA ASP A 114 -5.85 -14.69 -1.40
C ASP A 114 -5.43 -14.41 0.04
N THR A 115 -5.39 -13.14 0.43
CA THR A 115 -5.12 -12.76 1.83
C THR A 115 -6.17 -13.35 2.78
N LEU A 116 -7.45 -13.26 2.43
CA LEU A 116 -8.52 -13.83 3.24
C LEU A 116 -8.41 -15.37 3.34
N ALA A 117 -8.12 -16.03 2.21
CA ALA A 117 -7.90 -17.47 2.19
C ALA A 117 -6.72 -17.89 3.10
N GLU A 118 -5.65 -17.10 3.09
CA GLU A 118 -4.48 -17.31 3.94
C GLU A 118 -4.81 -17.13 5.44
N TYR A 119 -5.58 -16.09 5.80
CA TYR A 119 -6.06 -15.89 7.17
C TYR A 119 -6.83 -17.10 7.65
N ARG A 120 -7.80 -17.57 6.86
CA ARG A 120 -8.62 -18.75 7.19
C ARG A 120 -7.78 -20.01 7.32
N ARG A 121 -6.85 -20.23 6.39
CA ARG A 121 -5.96 -21.40 6.39
C ARG A 121 -5.07 -21.42 7.63
N LYS A 122 -4.64 -20.25 8.13
CA LYS A 122 -3.81 -20.12 9.32
C LYS A 122 -4.60 -20.04 10.63
N GLY A 123 -5.93 -20.01 10.57
CA GLY A 123 -6.75 -19.75 11.75
C GLY A 123 -6.56 -18.36 12.33
N GLN A 124 -6.24 -17.38 11.47
CA GLN A 124 -6.03 -15.98 11.86
C GLN A 124 -7.32 -15.19 11.74
N VAL A 125 -7.54 -14.28 12.67
CA VAL A 125 -8.72 -13.42 12.71
C VAL A 125 -8.29 -11.98 13.01
N GLN A 126 -8.82 -11.02 12.25
CA GLN A 126 -8.64 -9.61 12.55
C GLN A 126 -9.47 -9.23 13.78
N THR A 127 -8.90 -8.45 14.66
CA THR A 127 -9.62 -7.78 15.76
C THR A 127 -9.44 -6.27 15.64
N GLY A 128 -10.42 -5.51 16.13
CA GLY A 128 -10.48 -4.07 15.95
C GLY A 128 -10.73 -3.69 14.48
N GLU A 129 -10.83 -2.40 14.24
CA GLU A 129 -11.21 -1.84 12.94
C GLU A 129 -10.20 -0.78 12.48
N ALA A 130 -9.91 -0.81 11.19
CA ALA A 130 -9.19 0.27 10.53
C ALA A 130 -10.14 1.46 10.34
N VAL A 131 -9.65 2.66 10.62
CA VAL A 131 -10.38 3.90 10.34
C VAL A 131 -9.85 4.49 9.05
N VAL A 132 -10.75 4.85 8.14
CA VAL A 132 -10.42 5.48 6.88
C VAL A 132 -10.78 6.97 6.89
N ARG A 133 -9.95 7.78 6.26
CA ARG A 133 -10.20 9.19 5.96
C ARG A 133 -9.90 9.44 4.50
N ILE A 134 -10.87 9.92 3.73
CA ILE A 134 -10.66 10.36 2.37
C ILE A 134 -9.91 11.69 2.42
N THR A 135 -8.80 11.79 1.69
CA THR A 135 -7.92 12.95 1.69
C THR A 135 -7.92 13.72 0.36
N GLY A 136 -8.46 13.11 -0.70
CA GLY A 136 -8.59 13.75 -2.01
C GLY A 136 -9.23 12.81 -3.03
N ALA A 137 -9.61 13.38 -4.18
CA ALA A 137 -10.05 12.64 -5.35
C ALA A 137 -9.67 13.44 -6.61
N SER A 138 -9.18 12.75 -7.64
CA SER A 138 -8.89 13.36 -8.94
C SER A 138 -10.17 13.70 -9.70
N GLU A 139 -10.06 14.55 -10.72
CA GLU A 139 -11.11 14.61 -11.74
C GLU A 139 -11.28 13.23 -12.39
N PRO A 140 -12.53 12.86 -12.73
CA PRO A 140 -12.79 11.63 -13.45
C PRO A 140 -12.10 11.61 -14.81
N VAL A 141 -11.42 10.51 -15.12
CA VAL A 141 -10.78 10.29 -16.42
C VAL A 141 -11.42 9.11 -17.14
N GLU A 142 -11.41 9.16 -18.46
CA GLU A 142 -11.83 8.05 -19.32
C GLU A 142 -10.64 7.56 -20.13
N PHE A 143 -10.34 6.29 -19.96
CA PHE A 143 -9.24 5.63 -20.67
C PHE A 143 -9.70 4.26 -21.17
N ASP A 144 -9.54 3.99 -22.45
CA ASP A 144 -9.91 2.72 -23.12
C ASP A 144 -11.36 2.29 -22.83
N GLY A 145 -12.28 3.26 -22.82
CA GLY A 145 -13.70 3.04 -22.53
C GLY A 145 -14.05 2.76 -21.06
N ALA A 146 -13.07 2.79 -20.18
CA ALA A 146 -13.27 2.70 -18.74
C ALA A 146 -13.16 4.10 -18.09
N ARG A 147 -14.14 4.44 -17.25
CA ARG A 147 -14.13 5.68 -16.47
C ARG A 147 -13.58 5.41 -15.08
N SER A 148 -12.68 6.24 -14.61
CA SER A 148 -12.05 6.07 -13.30
C SER A 148 -11.80 7.39 -12.57
N VAL A 149 -11.63 7.28 -11.24
CA VAL A 149 -11.23 8.35 -10.32
C VAL A 149 -10.13 7.82 -9.43
N ASP A 150 -9.03 8.54 -9.32
CA ASP A 150 -8.00 8.24 -8.33
C ASP A 150 -8.38 8.89 -7.00
N VAL A 151 -8.65 8.08 -5.99
CA VAL A 151 -9.05 8.53 -4.67
C VAL A 151 -7.90 8.33 -3.69
N GLN A 152 -7.53 9.41 -3.00
CA GLN A 152 -6.55 9.36 -1.91
C GLN A 152 -7.26 9.12 -0.58
N MET A 153 -6.74 8.19 0.20
CA MET A 153 -7.22 7.96 1.57
C MET A 153 -6.06 7.68 2.53
N CYS A 154 -6.24 8.02 3.78
CA CYS A 154 -5.37 7.58 4.86
C CYS A 154 -6.10 6.58 5.74
N THR A 155 -5.45 5.48 6.10
CA THR A 155 -5.97 4.51 7.05
C THR A 155 -5.19 4.56 8.36
N ASP A 156 -5.90 4.58 9.49
CA ASP A 156 -5.33 4.35 10.83
C ASP A 156 -5.64 2.91 11.24
N ALA A 157 -4.62 2.09 11.26
CA ALA A 157 -4.69 0.70 11.69
C ALA A 157 -4.26 0.51 13.16
N GLY A 158 -4.17 1.58 13.95
CA GLY A 158 -3.68 1.51 15.34
C GLY A 158 -4.52 0.65 16.28
N LYS A 159 -5.80 0.42 15.95
CA LYS A 159 -6.70 -0.47 16.70
C LYS A 159 -6.86 -1.85 16.07
N VAL A 160 -6.29 -2.06 14.88
CA VAL A 160 -6.35 -3.36 14.21
C VAL A 160 -5.29 -4.27 14.79
N ASP A 161 -5.64 -5.49 15.09
CA ASP A 161 -4.70 -6.58 15.35
C ASP A 161 -5.11 -7.81 14.54
N VAL A 162 -4.20 -8.74 14.39
CA VAL A 162 -4.47 -10.06 13.82
C VAL A 162 -4.01 -11.08 14.85
N ILE A 163 -4.90 -11.91 15.27
CA ILE A 163 -4.62 -12.93 16.29
C ILE A 163 -4.73 -14.34 15.69
N ASP A 164 -3.93 -15.24 16.18
CA ASP A 164 -4.16 -16.67 16.04
C ASP A 164 -5.36 -17.05 16.90
N SER A 165 -6.42 -17.58 16.30
CA SER A 165 -7.70 -17.83 16.97
C SER A 165 -7.62 -18.94 18.03
N ALA A 166 -6.66 -19.86 17.94
CA ALA A 166 -6.47 -20.94 18.89
C ALA A 166 -5.75 -20.48 20.17
N THR A 167 -4.82 -19.52 20.02
CA THR A 167 -3.97 -19.06 21.15
C THR A 167 -4.32 -17.67 21.67
N GLY A 168 -5.08 -16.89 20.90
CA GLY A 168 -5.37 -15.48 21.18
C GLY A 168 -4.17 -14.54 21.05
N LYS A 169 -3.02 -15.03 20.55
CA LYS A 169 -1.80 -14.25 20.45
C LYS A 169 -1.78 -13.43 19.15
N SER A 170 -1.32 -12.19 19.25
CA SER A 170 -1.04 -11.35 18.08
C SER A 170 0.03 -11.99 17.21
N VAL A 171 -0.19 -11.95 15.89
CA VAL A 171 0.76 -12.38 14.85
C VAL A 171 1.30 -11.19 14.05
N VAL A 172 0.87 -9.97 14.41
CA VAL A 172 1.30 -8.75 13.73
C VAL A 172 2.67 -8.31 14.27
N PRO A 173 3.62 -7.94 13.40
CA PRO A 173 4.89 -7.36 13.84
C PRO A 173 4.67 -6.09 14.68
N ILE A 174 5.44 -5.94 15.76
CA ILE A 174 5.30 -4.81 16.70
C ILE A 174 5.65 -3.46 16.05
N ASP A 175 6.48 -3.49 15.02
CA ASP A 175 6.98 -2.34 14.27
C ASP A 175 6.21 -2.04 12.99
N ARG A 176 5.05 -2.69 12.80
CA ARG A 176 4.24 -2.41 11.61
C ARG A 176 3.79 -0.94 11.58
N PRO A 177 3.71 -0.35 10.38
CA PRO A 177 3.18 1.00 10.22
C PRO A 177 1.75 1.11 10.75
N ARG A 178 1.50 2.15 11.53
CA ARG A 178 0.14 2.46 12.02
C ARG A 178 -0.71 3.15 10.96
N TYR A 179 -0.09 4.07 10.21
CA TYR A 179 -0.78 4.89 9.22
C TYR A 179 -0.27 4.57 7.83
N LEU A 180 -1.20 4.39 6.90
CA LEU A 180 -0.89 4.20 5.48
C LEU A 180 -1.65 5.23 4.66
N GLN A 181 -0.92 5.93 3.80
CA GLN A 181 -1.49 6.77 2.76
C GLN A 181 -1.67 5.91 1.51
N TRP A 182 -2.87 5.94 0.94
CA TRP A 182 -3.23 5.16 -0.24
C TRP A 182 -3.59 6.06 -1.39
N ASN A 183 -3.24 5.63 -2.60
CA ASN A 183 -3.83 6.08 -3.85
C ASN A 183 -4.51 4.89 -4.51
N VAL A 184 -5.82 5.02 -4.75
CA VAL A 184 -6.67 3.92 -5.24
C VAL A 184 -7.34 4.36 -6.52
N ASN A 185 -7.13 3.61 -7.60
CA ASN A 185 -7.86 3.78 -8.84
C ASN A 185 -9.24 3.12 -8.69
N VAL A 186 -10.30 3.91 -8.62
CA VAL A 186 -11.69 3.45 -8.54
C VAL A 186 -12.29 3.49 -9.92
N VAL A 187 -12.75 2.34 -10.42
CA VAL A 187 -13.18 2.15 -11.81
C VAL A 187 -14.69 1.97 -11.89
N LYS A 188 -15.33 2.66 -12.82
CA LYS A 188 -16.75 2.49 -13.10
C LYS A 188 -16.98 1.32 -14.02
N THR A 189 -17.80 0.38 -13.59
CA THR A 189 -18.23 -0.80 -14.34
C THR A 189 -19.74 -0.73 -14.63
N GLY A 190 -20.27 -1.68 -15.35
CA GLY A 190 -21.72 -1.83 -15.54
C GLY A 190 -22.51 -2.10 -14.24
N GLU A 191 -21.79 -2.56 -13.17
CA GLU A 191 -22.37 -2.85 -11.86
C GLU A 191 -22.11 -1.74 -10.83
N GLY A 192 -21.55 -0.61 -11.25
CA GLY A 192 -21.18 0.51 -10.38
C GLY A 192 -19.67 0.71 -10.24
N TRP A 193 -19.26 1.55 -9.31
CA TRP A 193 -17.88 1.79 -9.00
C TRP A 193 -17.26 0.65 -8.21
N LYS A 194 -16.01 0.30 -8.52
CA LYS A 194 -15.26 -0.81 -7.90
C LYS A 194 -13.88 -0.33 -7.45
N PHE A 195 -13.40 -0.88 -6.36
CA PHE A 195 -12.03 -0.74 -5.89
C PHE A 195 -11.10 -1.51 -6.83
N GLY A 196 -10.31 -0.77 -7.59
CA GLY A 196 -9.33 -1.30 -8.55
C GLY A 196 -7.91 -1.33 -7.97
N ASP A 197 -6.93 -0.95 -8.79
CA ASP A 197 -5.53 -0.96 -8.37
C ASP A 197 -5.23 0.06 -7.28
N ALA A 198 -4.35 -0.31 -6.37
CA ALA A 198 -3.99 0.54 -5.24
C ALA A 198 -2.50 0.49 -4.94
N THR A 199 -1.95 1.66 -4.62
CA THR A 199 -0.61 1.80 -4.06
C THR A 199 -0.70 2.41 -2.67
N ASN A 200 0.29 2.13 -1.81
CA ASN A 200 0.35 2.76 -0.50
C ASN A 200 1.78 3.04 -0.07
N GLU A 201 1.90 3.95 0.87
CA GLU A 201 3.13 4.30 1.55
C GLU A 201 2.90 4.53 3.04
N ASN A 202 3.97 4.42 3.83
CA ASN A 202 3.91 4.70 5.25
C ASN A 202 3.69 6.18 5.49
N ALA A 203 2.78 6.52 6.40
CA ALA A 203 2.56 7.88 6.85
C ALA A 203 2.85 8.03 8.34
N LEU A 204 3.25 9.22 8.76
CA LEU A 204 3.47 9.52 10.18
C LEU A 204 2.15 9.71 10.93
N ARG A 205 1.14 10.22 10.25
CA ARG A 205 -0.22 10.46 10.76
C ARG A 205 -1.19 10.62 9.59
N CYS A 206 -2.47 10.38 9.84
CA CYS A 206 -3.50 10.82 8.90
C CYS A 206 -3.76 12.32 9.05
N PRO A 207 -4.10 13.04 7.95
CA PRO A 207 -4.61 14.41 8.01
C PRO A 207 -5.86 14.49 8.89
N GLU A 208 -6.03 15.64 9.58
CA GLU A 208 -7.23 15.92 10.38
C GLU A 208 -8.40 16.31 9.49
#